data_f509563621aa7abf7f34e79e9b32406f
#
_entry.id   f509563621aa7abf7f34e79e9b32406f
#
_cell.length_a   1.000
_cell.length_b   1.000
_cell.length_c   1.000
_cell.angle_alpha   90.00
_cell.angle_beta   90.00
_cell.angle_gamma   90.00
#
_symmetry.space_group_name_H-M   'P 1'
#
loop_
_entity.id
_entity.type
_entity.pdbx_description
1 polymer ?
#
loop_
_entity_poly.entity_id
_entity_poly.type
_entity_poly.pdbx_seq_one_letter_code
_entity_poly.pdbx_strand_id
1 'polypeptide(L)'
;KRQPVILQGHIDMVAVKTNDKVKDMEKDGLDLYIDDGYVKADRTTLGADDGIAVAYALAILDSKDVCHPPIEAVFTVDEEIGMLGAEAINTDCLEGKIMLNIDSEEEGIFLSGCAGGATLKASYPLKKSDMTGTQMSIKINGLTSGHSGTDIICQRANANILMGRILFDVKECVNIVSISGGEKDNSIAPFADAVIMTQEADKVTELLNNTATVSYT
;
A
#
# COMPACT_ATOMS: atom_id res chain seq x y z
N LYS A 1 15.14 -39.76 -4.55
CA LYS A 1 13.94 -39.04 -4.05
C LYS A 1 13.79 -37.83 -4.96
N ARG A 2 12.54 -37.49 -5.39
CA ARG A 2 12.25 -36.23 -6.07
C ARG A 2 12.36 -35.08 -5.05
N GLN A 3 12.89 -33.94 -5.47
CA GLN A 3 13.00 -32.76 -4.63
C GLN A 3 11.60 -32.17 -4.37
N PRO A 4 11.26 -31.75 -3.15
CA PRO A 4 10.02 -31.07 -2.86
C PRO A 4 9.89 -29.73 -3.61
N VAL A 5 8.65 -29.35 -3.90
CA VAL A 5 8.28 -28.02 -4.42
C VAL A 5 7.42 -27.34 -3.39
N ILE A 6 7.74 -26.10 -3.10
CA ILE A 6 6.98 -25.24 -2.19
C ILE A 6 5.89 -24.54 -2.99
N LEU A 7 4.64 -24.66 -2.55
CA LEU A 7 3.53 -23.82 -3.00
C LEU A 7 3.24 -22.80 -1.90
N GLN A 8 3.35 -21.54 -2.25
CA GLN A 8 3.18 -20.45 -1.28
C GLN A 8 2.03 -19.52 -1.70
N GLY A 9 1.26 -19.09 -0.73
CA GLY A 9 0.25 -18.08 -0.81
C GLY A 9 -0.10 -17.51 0.57
N HIS A 10 -0.94 -16.50 0.63
CA HIS A 10 -1.42 -15.94 1.89
C HIS A 10 -2.90 -16.23 2.14
N ILE A 11 -3.33 -16.17 3.40
CA ILE A 11 -4.70 -16.52 3.82
C ILE A 11 -5.50 -15.33 4.35
N ASP A 12 -4.88 -14.18 4.50
CA ASP A 12 -5.56 -12.92 4.79
C ASP A 12 -6.06 -12.25 3.50
N MET A 13 -6.88 -11.24 3.63
CA MET A 13 -7.43 -10.48 2.50
C MET A 13 -7.73 -9.05 2.91
N VAL A 14 -7.77 -8.13 1.95
CA VAL A 14 -8.34 -6.80 2.15
C VAL A 14 -9.85 -6.93 2.38
N ALA A 15 -10.30 -6.76 3.63
CA ALA A 15 -11.68 -6.96 4.04
C ALA A 15 -12.52 -5.70 3.86
N VAL A 16 -13.05 -5.45 2.67
CA VAL A 16 -13.85 -4.26 2.31
C VAL A 16 -15.26 -4.65 1.86
N LYS A 17 -16.22 -3.78 2.11
CA LYS A 17 -17.61 -3.90 1.66
C LYS A 17 -18.15 -2.57 1.14
N THR A 18 -19.24 -2.61 0.37
CA THR A 18 -19.96 -1.40 -0.02
C THR A 18 -20.65 -0.76 1.19
N ASN A 19 -20.88 0.56 1.13
CA ASN A 19 -21.45 1.32 2.26
C ASN A 19 -22.85 0.87 2.66
N ASP A 20 -23.62 0.29 1.73
CA ASP A 20 -24.98 -0.19 1.94
C ASP A 20 -25.08 -1.65 2.40
N LYS A 21 -23.95 -2.37 2.45
CA LYS A 21 -23.89 -3.76 2.93
C LYS A 21 -23.83 -3.78 4.45
N VAL A 22 -24.82 -4.39 5.07
CA VAL A 22 -24.84 -4.65 6.51
C VAL A 22 -24.14 -5.99 6.76
N LYS A 23 -22.86 -5.96 7.14
CA LYS A 23 -22.04 -7.14 7.43
C LYS A 23 -20.86 -6.75 8.33
N ASP A 24 -20.54 -7.59 9.28
CA ASP A 24 -19.30 -7.50 10.08
C ASP A 24 -18.21 -8.31 9.39
N MET A 25 -17.27 -7.61 8.72
CA MET A 25 -16.22 -8.27 7.94
C MET A 25 -15.21 -9.06 8.79
N GLU A 26 -15.20 -8.85 10.10
CA GLU A 26 -14.32 -9.60 11.02
C GLU A 26 -14.95 -10.90 11.54
N LYS A 27 -16.28 -11.05 11.44
CA LYS A 27 -17.01 -12.17 12.05
C LYS A 27 -17.86 -12.96 11.08
N ASP A 28 -18.42 -12.29 10.06
CA ASP A 28 -19.36 -12.91 9.16
C ASP A 28 -18.64 -13.50 7.94
N GLY A 29 -18.94 -14.75 7.60
CA GLY A 29 -18.49 -15.37 6.35
C GLY A 29 -19.01 -14.63 5.12
N LEU A 30 -18.36 -14.77 3.97
CA LEU A 30 -18.72 -14.12 2.72
C LEU A 30 -20.01 -14.73 2.12
N ASP A 31 -20.83 -13.89 1.49
CA ASP A 31 -22.02 -14.31 0.73
C ASP A 31 -21.58 -14.62 -0.71
N LEU A 32 -21.13 -15.87 -0.94
CA LEU A 32 -20.60 -16.29 -2.23
C LEU A 32 -21.73 -16.69 -3.20
N TYR A 33 -21.55 -16.39 -4.48
CA TYR A 33 -22.43 -16.84 -5.56
C TYR A 33 -21.64 -17.08 -6.85
N ILE A 34 -22.24 -17.79 -7.79
CA ILE A 34 -21.65 -18.06 -9.12
C ILE A 34 -22.42 -17.22 -10.14
N ASP A 35 -21.67 -16.47 -10.95
CA ASP A 35 -22.21 -15.65 -12.03
C ASP A 35 -21.26 -15.72 -13.23
N ASP A 36 -21.79 -16.15 -14.38
CA ASP A 36 -21.05 -16.35 -15.63
C ASP A 36 -19.78 -17.20 -15.49
N GLY A 37 -19.85 -18.26 -14.66
CA GLY A 37 -18.71 -19.15 -14.40
C GLY A 37 -17.67 -18.64 -13.41
N TYR A 38 -17.88 -17.45 -12.84
CA TYR A 38 -17.01 -16.87 -11.81
C TYR A 38 -17.62 -16.99 -10.42
N VAL A 39 -16.79 -17.27 -9.44
CA VAL A 39 -17.15 -17.13 -8.02
C VAL A 39 -17.05 -15.66 -7.65
N LYS A 40 -18.10 -15.11 -7.09
CA LYS A 40 -18.20 -13.70 -6.66
C LYS A 40 -18.70 -13.61 -5.22
N ALA A 41 -18.41 -12.50 -4.56
CA ALA A 41 -18.95 -12.16 -3.25
C ALA A 41 -19.95 -10.99 -3.37
N ASP A 42 -21.08 -11.06 -2.66
CA ASP A 42 -22.13 -10.03 -2.73
C ASP A 42 -21.70 -8.75 -2.00
N ARG A 43 -21.27 -7.77 -2.76
CA ARG A 43 -20.91 -6.41 -2.31
C ARG A 43 -19.78 -6.37 -1.26
N THR A 44 -18.88 -7.36 -1.32
CA THR A 44 -17.64 -7.41 -0.52
C THR A 44 -16.47 -7.81 -1.41
N THR A 45 -15.26 -7.64 -0.92
CA THR A 45 -14.09 -8.34 -1.46
C THR A 45 -14.29 -9.85 -1.35
N LEU A 46 -13.64 -10.61 -2.25
CA LEU A 46 -13.76 -12.07 -2.32
C LEU A 46 -12.63 -12.80 -1.58
N GLY A 47 -11.41 -12.23 -1.54
CA GLY A 47 -10.22 -12.89 -1.01
C GLY A 47 -9.71 -14.01 -1.93
N ALA A 48 -9.98 -13.92 -3.25
CA ALA A 48 -9.38 -14.83 -4.23
C ALA A 48 -7.88 -14.58 -4.38
N ASP A 49 -7.45 -13.39 -4.12
CA ASP A 49 -6.12 -12.95 -3.77
C ASP A 49 -5.99 -13.11 -2.23
N ASP A 50 -5.24 -14.08 -1.68
CA ASP A 50 -4.61 -15.16 -2.45
C ASP A 50 -5.22 -16.54 -2.09
N GLY A 51 -6.52 -16.57 -1.83
CA GLY A 51 -7.27 -17.79 -1.57
C GLY A 51 -7.16 -18.83 -2.69
N ILE A 52 -6.81 -18.40 -3.92
CA ILE A 52 -6.62 -19.31 -5.05
C ILE A 52 -5.38 -20.20 -4.86
N ALA A 53 -4.30 -19.69 -4.28
CA ALA A 53 -3.11 -20.49 -3.96
C ALA A 53 -3.42 -21.57 -2.94
N VAL A 54 -4.21 -21.21 -1.92
CA VAL A 54 -4.70 -22.19 -0.91
C VAL A 54 -5.51 -23.28 -1.58
N ALA A 55 -6.45 -22.91 -2.46
CA ALA A 55 -7.31 -23.84 -3.18
C ALA A 55 -6.50 -24.79 -4.08
N TYR A 56 -5.51 -24.28 -4.83
CA TYR A 56 -4.63 -25.11 -5.65
C TYR A 56 -3.79 -26.08 -4.83
N ALA A 57 -3.18 -25.63 -3.74
CA ALA A 57 -2.37 -26.48 -2.89
C ALA A 57 -3.22 -27.62 -2.29
N LEU A 58 -4.41 -27.30 -1.76
CA LEU A 58 -5.33 -28.29 -1.21
C LEU A 58 -5.83 -29.27 -2.28
N ALA A 59 -6.18 -28.79 -3.47
CA ALA A 59 -6.64 -29.63 -4.57
C ALA A 59 -5.56 -30.63 -5.04
N ILE A 60 -4.30 -30.20 -5.11
CA ILE A 60 -3.18 -31.07 -5.46
C ILE A 60 -2.97 -32.13 -4.37
N LEU A 61 -2.98 -31.72 -3.10
CA LEU A 61 -2.76 -32.62 -1.96
C LEU A 61 -3.88 -33.67 -1.80
N ASP A 62 -5.13 -33.30 -2.13
CA ASP A 62 -6.29 -34.22 -2.07
C ASP A 62 -6.39 -35.13 -3.32
N SER A 63 -5.77 -34.73 -4.43
CA SER A 63 -5.88 -35.46 -5.71
C SER A 63 -5.14 -36.78 -5.68
N LYS A 64 -5.80 -37.81 -6.26
CA LYS A 64 -5.20 -39.15 -6.49
C LYS A 64 -4.67 -39.30 -7.91
N ASP A 65 -5.08 -38.43 -8.81
CA ASP A 65 -4.85 -38.56 -10.25
C ASP A 65 -3.81 -37.59 -10.78
N VAL A 66 -3.52 -36.51 -10.04
CA VAL A 66 -2.50 -35.51 -10.39
C VAL A 66 -1.11 -36.01 -9.98
N CYS A 67 -0.25 -36.23 -10.96
CA CYS A 67 1.14 -36.60 -10.71
C CYS A 67 1.95 -35.37 -10.29
N HIS A 68 2.40 -35.36 -9.04
CA HIS A 68 3.19 -34.23 -8.50
C HIS A 68 4.44 -34.71 -7.73
N PRO A 69 5.49 -33.89 -7.56
CA PRO A 69 6.55 -34.15 -6.61
C PRO A 69 6.02 -34.03 -5.17
N PRO A 70 6.83 -34.34 -4.14
CA PRO A 70 6.48 -33.94 -2.78
C PRO A 70 6.18 -32.44 -2.72
N ILE A 71 5.09 -32.08 -2.04
CA ILE A 71 4.64 -30.67 -1.93
C ILE A 71 4.81 -30.22 -0.48
N GLU A 72 5.33 -29.02 -0.33
CA GLU A 72 5.35 -28.24 0.91
C GLU A 72 4.41 -27.05 0.70
N ALA A 73 3.23 -27.09 1.31
CA ALA A 73 2.29 -25.96 1.25
C ALA A 73 2.62 -24.97 2.37
N VAL A 74 2.92 -23.75 2.02
CA VAL A 74 3.26 -22.66 2.94
C VAL A 74 2.21 -21.57 2.82
N PHE A 75 1.45 -21.36 3.90
CA PHE A 75 0.46 -20.31 3.97
C PHE A 75 0.86 -19.26 5.00
N THR A 76 0.98 -18.03 4.54
CA THR A 76 1.33 -16.88 5.37
C THR A 76 0.11 -16.07 5.77
N VAL A 77 0.26 -15.22 6.76
CA VAL A 77 -0.75 -14.27 7.26
C VAL A 77 -0.20 -12.85 7.15
N ASP A 78 -1.11 -11.87 7.19
CA ASP A 78 -0.73 -10.46 7.24
C ASP A 78 0.14 -10.02 6.04
N GLU A 79 -0.10 -10.59 4.85
CA GLU A 79 0.53 -10.15 3.60
C GLU A 79 0.11 -8.71 3.30
N GLU A 80 -1.20 -8.47 3.32
CA GLU A 80 -1.88 -7.22 2.95
C GLU A 80 -1.53 -6.01 3.84
N ILE A 81 -0.92 -6.25 4.99
CA ILE A 81 -0.46 -5.21 5.91
C ILE A 81 1.07 -5.16 6.05
N GLY A 82 1.80 -5.82 5.15
CA GLY A 82 3.25 -5.73 5.05
C GLY A 82 4.01 -7.04 5.22
N MET A 83 3.43 -8.16 4.84
CA MET A 83 4.07 -9.50 4.81
C MET A 83 4.61 -9.96 6.18
N LEU A 84 3.92 -9.60 7.27
CA LEU A 84 4.40 -9.87 8.64
C LEU A 84 4.57 -11.37 8.91
N GLY A 85 3.67 -12.21 8.40
CA GLY A 85 3.76 -13.66 8.52
C GLY A 85 4.95 -14.23 7.75
N ALA A 86 5.23 -13.71 6.55
CA ALA A 86 6.37 -14.12 5.76
C ALA A 86 7.71 -13.72 6.42
N GLU A 87 7.76 -12.57 7.09
CA GLU A 87 8.94 -12.15 7.85
C GLU A 87 9.17 -13.02 9.11
N ALA A 88 8.09 -13.47 9.74
CA ALA A 88 8.15 -14.21 11.00
C ALA A 88 8.31 -15.73 10.85
N ILE A 89 8.08 -16.28 9.65
CA ILE A 89 8.08 -17.73 9.43
C ILE A 89 9.49 -18.33 9.61
N ASN A 90 9.56 -19.48 10.31
CA ASN A 90 10.78 -20.26 10.34
C ASN A 90 10.84 -21.21 9.13
N THR A 91 11.77 -20.95 8.23
CA THR A 91 11.97 -21.72 6.99
C THR A 91 12.91 -22.92 7.15
N ASP A 92 13.49 -23.18 8.33
CA ASP A 92 14.46 -24.25 8.56
C ASP A 92 13.87 -25.66 8.34
N CYS A 93 12.54 -25.79 8.44
CA CYS A 93 11.84 -27.05 8.21
C CYS A 93 11.57 -27.34 6.72
N LEU A 94 11.80 -26.39 5.82
CA LEU A 94 11.53 -26.55 4.39
C LEU A 94 12.71 -27.20 3.67
N GLU A 95 12.41 -28.23 2.91
CA GLU A 95 13.38 -28.98 2.11
C GLU A 95 13.41 -28.54 0.63
N GLY A 96 12.29 -27.97 0.14
CA GLY A 96 12.11 -27.51 -1.22
C GLY A 96 13.10 -26.40 -1.60
N LYS A 97 13.58 -26.47 -2.87
CA LYS A 97 14.48 -25.45 -3.44
C LYS A 97 13.83 -24.68 -4.59
N ILE A 98 12.60 -25.07 -4.94
CA ILE A 98 11.78 -24.40 -5.93
C ILE A 98 10.53 -23.96 -5.19
N MET A 99 10.23 -22.68 -5.21
CA MET A 99 9.02 -22.11 -4.68
C MET A 99 8.18 -21.52 -5.82
N LEU A 100 6.90 -21.87 -5.83
CA LEU A 100 5.89 -21.28 -6.67
C LEU A 100 5.00 -20.42 -5.77
N ASN A 101 5.19 -19.13 -5.85
CA ASN A 101 4.27 -18.14 -5.27
C ASN A 101 3.14 -17.93 -6.26
N ILE A 102 1.89 -18.11 -5.81
CA ILE A 102 0.71 -18.09 -6.69
C ILE A 102 -0.08 -16.77 -6.48
N ASP A 103 0.59 -15.80 -5.96
CA ASP A 103 0.11 -14.45 -5.70
C ASP A 103 0.49 -13.54 -6.89
N SER A 104 -0.19 -13.76 -8.02
CA SER A 104 0.04 -13.02 -9.27
C SER A 104 -1.25 -12.83 -10.04
N GLU A 105 -1.51 -11.59 -10.48
CA GLU A 105 -2.79 -11.18 -11.07
C GLU A 105 -2.93 -11.54 -12.56
N GLU A 106 -1.82 -11.73 -13.29
CA GLU A 106 -1.84 -11.87 -14.74
C GLU A 106 -1.70 -13.34 -15.17
N GLU A 107 -2.77 -13.86 -15.80
CA GLU A 107 -2.79 -15.23 -16.31
C GLU A 107 -1.71 -15.46 -17.36
N GLY A 108 -0.95 -16.55 -17.22
CA GLY A 108 0.08 -16.98 -18.17
C GLY A 108 1.40 -16.21 -18.04
N ILE A 109 1.56 -15.31 -17.11
CA ILE A 109 2.80 -14.58 -16.85
C ILE A 109 3.53 -15.16 -15.65
N PHE A 110 4.80 -15.50 -15.85
CA PHE A 110 5.70 -15.96 -14.79
C PHE A 110 6.68 -14.85 -14.42
N LEU A 111 6.59 -14.35 -13.20
CA LEU A 111 7.55 -13.40 -12.66
C LEU A 111 8.70 -14.15 -11.99
N SER A 112 9.93 -13.89 -12.40
CA SER A 112 11.13 -14.54 -11.87
C SER A 112 11.84 -13.72 -10.80
N GLY A 113 11.27 -12.61 -10.37
CA GLY A 113 11.81 -11.73 -9.34
C GLY A 113 10.86 -10.61 -8.99
N CYS A 114 11.14 -9.92 -7.90
CA CYS A 114 10.38 -8.76 -7.44
C CYS A 114 11.31 -7.60 -7.09
N ALA A 115 10.76 -6.39 -7.02
CA ALA A 115 11.45 -5.24 -6.48
C ALA A 115 11.55 -5.35 -4.95
N GLY A 116 12.69 -4.97 -4.40
CA GLY A 116 12.83 -4.78 -2.96
C GLY A 116 12.23 -3.45 -2.52
N GLY A 117 11.81 -3.37 -1.26
CA GLY A 117 11.32 -2.15 -0.64
C GLY A 117 11.97 -1.91 0.72
N ALA A 118 11.92 -0.68 1.17
CA ALA A 118 12.33 -0.30 2.52
C ALA A 118 11.49 0.87 3.03
N THR A 119 11.08 0.80 4.29
CA THR A 119 10.39 1.89 4.98
C THR A 119 11.37 2.64 5.86
N LEU A 120 11.52 3.94 5.63
CA LEU A 120 12.30 4.83 6.47
C LEU A 120 11.38 5.65 7.37
N LYS A 121 11.54 5.50 8.69
CA LYS A 121 10.90 6.36 9.69
C LYS A 121 11.90 7.38 10.21
N ALA A 122 11.72 8.66 9.85
CA ALA A 122 12.55 9.75 10.32
C ALA A 122 11.83 10.53 11.43
N SER A 123 12.46 10.63 12.59
CA SER A 123 11.94 11.39 13.73
C SER A 123 12.85 12.59 14.00
N TYR A 124 12.26 13.78 14.01
CA TYR A 124 12.99 15.02 14.25
C TYR A 124 12.54 15.68 15.56
N PRO A 125 13.46 16.09 16.44
CA PRO A 125 13.10 16.85 17.61
C PRO A 125 12.58 18.23 17.21
N LEU A 126 11.38 18.58 17.69
CA LEU A 126 10.77 19.86 17.41
C LEU A 126 11.12 20.86 18.50
N LYS A 127 11.48 22.09 18.11
CA LYS A 127 11.54 23.24 19.02
C LYS A 127 10.22 23.98 18.93
N LYS A 128 9.51 24.08 20.05
CA LYS A 128 8.30 24.91 20.14
C LYS A 128 8.70 26.37 20.19
N SER A 129 7.89 27.21 19.55
CA SER A 129 8.04 28.66 19.55
C SER A 129 6.70 29.29 19.91
N ASP A 130 6.71 30.35 20.69
CA ASP A 130 5.54 31.15 21.08
C ASP A 130 5.30 32.31 20.08
N MET A 131 5.52 32.07 18.80
CA MET A 131 5.30 33.06 17.75
C MET A 131 3.83 33.43 17.68
N THR A 132 3.57 34.73 17.70
CA THR A 132 2.25 35.31 17.44
C THR A 132 2.24 35.94 16.04
N GLY A 133 1.08 35.90 15.38
CA GLY A 133 0.97 36.43 14.02
C GLY A 133 -0.30 36.00 13.33
N THR A 134 -0.29 36.06 12.02
CA THR A 134 -1.39 35.56 11.17
C THR A 134 -1.23 34.06 10.92
N GLN A 135 -2.28 33.32 11.18
CA GLN A 135 -2.34 31.90 10.81
C GLN A 135 -2.81 31.77 9.36
N MET A 136 -2.08 30.99 8.57
CA MET A 136 -2.39 30.72 7.17
C MET A 136 -2.44 29.21 6.94
N SER A 137 -3.28 28.77 5.99
CA SER A 137 -3.39 27.38 5.56
C SER A 137 -2.90 27.23 4.13
N ILE A 138 -2.04 26.26 3.90
CA ILE A 138 -1.55 25.88 2.57
C ILE A 138 -2.10 24.49 2.29
N LYS A 139 -2.72 24.31 1.12
CA LYS A 139 -3.30 23.03 0.70
C LYS A 139 -2.85 22.65 -0.69
N ILE A 140 -2.40 21.44 -0.84
CA ILE A 140 -2.15 20.79 -2.13
C ILE A 140 -3.15 19.66 -2.24
N ASN A 141 -3.93 19.64 -3.31
CA ASN A 141 -4.94 18.60 -3.56
C ASN A 141 -5.15 18.39 -5.05
N GLY A 142 -5.92 17.34 -5.39
CA GLY A 142 -6.28 17.05 -6.78
C GLY A 142 -5.17 16.37 -7.60
N LEU A 143 -4.08 15.94 -6.96
CA LEU A 143 -3.04 15.17 -7.65
C LEU A 143 -3.49 13.71 -7.82
N THR A 144 -2.97 13.08 -8.87
CA THR A 144 -3.23 11.65 -9.11
C THR A 144 -2.36 10.80 -8.21
N SER A 145 -2.98 10.00 -7.35
CA SER A 145 -2.29 9.00 -6.54
C SER A 145 -1.84 7.81 -7.39
N GLY A 146 -1.19 6.85 -6.78
CA GLY A 146 -0.78 5.59 -7.39
C GLY A 146 0.13 4.80 -6.48
N HIS A 147 0.35 3.54 -6.81
CA HIS A 147 1.26 2.68 -6.07
C HIS A 147 2.71 3.15 -6.24
N SER A 148 3.43 3.29 -5.13
CA SER A 148 4.81 3.83 -5.12
C SER A 148 5.83 2.95 -5.87
N GLY A 149 5.51 1.68 -6.10
CA GLY A 149 6.30 0.75 -6.90
C GLY A 149 5.88 0.77 -8.38
N THR A 150 4.70 0.24 -8.70
CA THR A 150 4.26 0.02 -10.09
C THR A 150 3.99 1.31 -10.86
N ASP A 151 3.49 2.36 -10.19
CA ASP A 151 3.19 3.64 -10.83
C ASP A 151 4.34 4.67 -10.79
N ILE A 152 5.49 4.32 -10.20
CA ILE A 152 6.63 5.26 -10.09
C ILE A 152 7.13 5.72 -11.47
N ILE A 153 7.03 4.87 -12.48
CA ILE A 153 7.41 5.20 -13.86
C ILE A 153 6.54 6.29 -14.47
N CYS A 154 5.31 6.49 -13.96
CA CYS A 154 4.40 7.53 -14.43
C CYS A 154 4.82 8.93 -13.97
N GLN A 155 5.84 9.05 -13.13
CA GLN A 155 6.40 10.31 -12.61
C GLN A 155 5.33 11.26 -12.04
N ARG A 156 4.32 10.70 -11.37
CA ARG A 156 3.24 11.48 -10.76
C ARG A 156 3.78 12.40 -9.68
N ALA A 157 3.20 13.59 -9.57
CA ALA A 157 3.56 14.55 -8.55
C ALA A 157 3.18 14.02 -7.15
N ASN A 158 4.07 14.22 -6.17
CA ASN A 158 3.85 13.85 -4.78
C ASN A 158 3.61 15.11 -3.95
N ALA A 159 2.42 15.22 -3.36
CA ALA A 159 2.00 16.40 -2.60
C ALA A 159 2.91 16.69 -1.39
N ASN A 160 3.43 15.64 -0.72
CA ASN A 160 4.35 15.85 0.41
C ASN A 160 5.67 16.49 -0.03
N ILE A 161 6.20 16.07 -1.19
CA ILE A 161 7.42 16.68 -1.76
C ILE A 161 7.17 18.12 -2.15
N LEU A 162 6.03 18.41 -2.78
CA LEU A 162 5.67 19.78 -3.17
C LEU A 162 5.48 20.65 -1.94
N MET A 163 4.76 20.17 -0.92
CA MET A 163 4.58 20.91 0.35
C MET A 163 5.93 21.19 1.02
N GLY A 164 6.83 20.21 1.05
CA GLY A 164 8.16 20.38 1.60
C GLY A 164 8.97 21.47 0.88
N ARG A 165 8.88 21.55 -0.45
CA ARG A 165 9.52 22.62 -1.26
C ARG A 165 8.92 23.99 -0.95
N ILE A 166 7.59 24.10 -0.94
CA ILE A 166 6.87 25.32 -0.60
C ILE A 166 7.26 25.84 0.80
N LEU A 167 7.22 24.97 1.80
CA LEU A 167 7.59 25.34 3.16
C LEU A 167 9.07 25.71 3.28
N PHE A 168 9.94 25.10 2.48
CA PHE A 168 11.36 25.45 2.44
C PHE A 168 11.58 26.87 1.88
N ASP A 169 10.82 27.27 0.85
CA ASP A 169 10.93 28.60 0.24
C ASP A 169 10.50 29.72 1.20
N VAL A 170 9.54 29.43 2.11
CA VAL A 170 9.03 30.41 3.09
C VAL A 170 9.62 30.23 4.51
N LYS A 171 10.55 29.31 4.72
CA LYS A 171 11.04 28.88 6.04
C LYS A 171 11.51 29.99 6.96
N GLU A 172 12.07 31.07 6.41
CA GLU A 172 12.58 32.19 7.19
C GLU A 172 11.47 33.14 7.71
N CYS A 173 10.25 33.01 7.15
CA CYS A 173 9.13 33.90 7.44
C CYS A 173 8.02 33.20 8.25
N VAL A 174 8.11 31.86 8.47
CA VAL A 174 7.00 31.11 9.04
C VAL A 174 7.45 30.14 10.11
N ASN A 175 6.53 29.85 11.04
CA ASN A 175 6.59 28.66 11.90
C ASN A 175 5.48 27.68 11.51
N ILE A 176 5.78 26.41 11.49
CA ILE A 176 4.81 25.36 11.18
C ILE A 176 3.98 25.07 12.45
N VAL A 177 2.67 25.18 12.34
CA VAL A 177 1.70 24.82 13.39
C VAL A 177 1.32 23.34 13.27
N SER A 178 1.00 22.90 12.05
CA SER A 178 0.72 21.51 11.74
C SER A 178 1.06 21.20 10.29
N ILE A 179 1.37 19.94 10.02
CA ILE A 179 1.56 19.43 8.66
C ILE A 179 1.04 17.99 8.61
N SER A 180 0.37 17.65 7.53
CA SER A 180 -0.11 16.31 7.23
C SER A 180 -0.19 16.10 5.73
N GLY A 181 -0.15 14.84 5.27
CA GLY A 181 -0.32 14.54 3.86
C GLY A 181 -0.07 13.08 3.55
N GLY A 182 -0.70 12.61 2.47
CA GLY A 182 -0.72 11.21 2.08
C GLY A 182 -1.59 10.33 2.99
N GLU A 183 -1.84 9.10 2.57
CA GLU A 183 -2.69 8.15 3.30
C GLU A 183 -1.89 6.93 3.75
N LYS A 184 -1.06 6.38 2.86
CA LYS A 184 -0.27 5.17 3.08
C LYS A 184 1.17 5.38 2.62
N ASP A 185 2.09 4.63 3.20
CA ASP A 185 3.53 4.68 2.90
C ASP A 185 3.86 4.07 1.52
N ASN A 186 3.04 3.16 1.01
CA ASN A 186 3.16 2.58 -0.33
C ASN A 186 2.36 3.33 -1.40
N SER A 187 1.84 4.54 -1.11
CA SER A 187 1.04 5.34 -2.04
C SER A 187 1.68 6.70 -2.31
N ILE A 188 1.70 7.13 -3.58
CA ILE A 188 2.10 8.48 -3.96
C ILE A 188 1.07 9.47 -3.40
N ALA A 189 1.50 10.39 -2.55
CA ALA A 189 0.61 11.30 -1.83
C ALA A 189 -0.14 12.25 -2.77
N PRO A 190 -1.49 12.19 -2.86
CA PRO A 190 -2.28 13.05 -3.73
C PRO A 190 -2.66 14.38 -3.09
N PHE A 191 -2.48 14.52 -1.80
CA PHE A 191 -2.78 15.75 -1.05
C PHE A 191 -1.79 15.96 0.10
N ALA A 192 -1.63 17.22 0.49
CA ALA A 192 -0.91 17.62 1.69
C ALA A 192 -1.49 18.94 2.21
N ASP A 193 -1.57 19.08 3.52
CA ASP A 193 -2.05 20.27 4.22
C ASP A 193 -0.99 20.76 5.21
N ALA A 194 -0.80 22.06 5.27
CA ALA A 194 0.02 22.71 6.30
C ALA A 194 -0.70 23.92 6.88
N VAL A 195 -0.57 24.10 8.18
CA VAL A 195 -0.96 25.34 8.87
C VAL A 195 0.32 26.00 9.36
N ILE A 196 0.50 27.24 8.99
CA ILE A 196 1.67 28.06 9.33
C ILE A 196 1.26 29.32 10.11
N MET A 197 2.18 29.85 10.89
CA MET A 197 2.08 31.13 11.59
C MET A 197 3.15 32.08 11.05
N THR A 198 2.79 33.33 10.74
CA THR A 198 3.71 34.34 10.22
C THR A 198 3.40 35.74 10.73
N GLN A 199 4.42 36.59 10.85
CA GLN A 199 4.29 38.00 11.07
C GLN A 199 4.33 38.81 9.76
N GLU A 200 4.66 38.15 8.63
CA GLU A 200 4.88 38.76 7.32
C GLU A 200 3.89 38.17 6.29
N ALA A 201 2.58 38.22 6.57
CA ALA A 201 1.56 37.53 5.77
C ALA A 201 1.57 37.95 4.28
N ASP A 202 1.75 39.23 3.98
CA ASP A 202 1.79 39.70 2.59
C ASP A 202 3.00 39.17 1.82
N LYS A 203 4.17 39.15 2.45
CA LYS A 203 5.40 38.58 1.86
C LYS A 203 5.29 37.09 1.63
N VAL A 204 4.72 36.36 2.59
CA VAL A 204 4.48 34.93 2.45
C VAL A 204 3.50 34.65 1.29
N THR A 205 2.43 35.44 1.19
CA THR A 205 1.46 35.36 0.09
C THR A 205 2.13 35.59 -1.27
N GLU A 206 2.98 36.59 -1.38
CA GLU A 206 3.74 36.89 -2.61
C GLU A 206 4.65 35.70 -2.99
N LEU A 207 5.41 35.15 -2.04
CA LEU A 207 6.28 34.02 -2.27
C LEU A 207 5.50 32.77 -2.70
N LEU A 208 4.36 32.48 -2.06
CA LEU A 208 3.50 31.36 -2.42
C LEU A 208 2.90 31.52 -3.82
N ASN A 209 2.47 32.70 -4.19
CA ASN A 209 1.95 32.98 -5.54
C ASN A 209 3.02 32.81 -6.61
N ASN A 210 4.25 33.21 -6.34
CA ASN A 210 5.38 33.01 -7.27
C ASN A 210 5.71 31.51 -7.45
N THR A 211 5.59 30.71 -6.38
CA THR A 211 5.79 29.25 -6.44
C THR A 211 4.65 28.54 -7.17
N ALA A 212 3.40 28.99 -6.98
CA ALA A 212 2.23 28.41 -7.64
C ALA A 212 2.18 28.65 -9.16
N THR A 213 2.90 29.66 -9.66
CA THR A 213 3.01 29.95 -11.11
C THR A 213 4.01 29.06 -11.85
N VAL A 214 4.80 28.24 -11.16
CA VAL A 214 5.65 27.23 -11.78
C VAL A 214 4.78 26.02 -12.10
N SER A 215 4.13 26.06 -13.26
CA SER A 215 3.40 24.93 -13.85
C SER A 215 4.39 23.80 -14.15
N TYR A 216 4.17 22.64 -13.58
CA TYR A 216 4.83 21.43 -14.02
C TYR A 216 4.04 20.88 -15.23
N THR A 217 4.55 21.11 -16.42
CA THR A 217 4.18 20.40 -17.62
C THR A 217 5.00 19.11 -17.73
#